data_7e6b3e899dd68340230c0bfd0ab8226a
#
_entry.id   7e6b3e899dd68340230c0bfd0ab8226a
#
_cell.length_a   1.000
_cell.length_b   1.000
_cell.length_c   1.000
_cell.angle_alpha   90.00
_cell.angle_beta   90.00
_cell.angle_gamma   90.00
#
_symmetry.space_group_name_H-M   'P 1'
#
loop_
_entity.id
_entity.type
_entity.pdbx_description
1 polymer ?
#
loop_
_entity_poly.entity_id
_entity_poly.type
_entity_poly.pdbx_seq_one_letter_code
_entity_poly.pdbx_strand_id
1 'polypeptide(L)'
;GKMRDYNYIDDVEVLKDNILDEDCKIIYMKQKAEDYFIHIICCQFTDVESLKMNWKELVNNVSEVVQKRLNDLIEIYNVYIVFFQPQVEDSVVYNIEQNKYSSRKIVLRKEMPDDKTKLEQIISSKLFDLKIEKENSEQCCFTDSMDFITSFNDENCEKELEKYIEECAWEAMNEKN
;
A
#
# COMPACT_ATOMS: atom_id res chain seq x y z
N GLY A 1 25.61 -3.58 -3.64
CA GLY A 1 24.42 -2.82 -3.86
C GLY A 1 24.27 -1.70 -2.84
N LYS A 2 23.78 -0.57 -3.30
CA LYS A 2 23.52 0.54 -2.41
C LYS A 2 22.45 0.12 -1.40
N MET A 3 22.72 0.32 -0.11
CA MET A 3 21.73 0.19 0.92
C MET A 3 20.60 1.19 0.63
N ARG A 4 19.39 0.69 0.45
CA ARG A 4 18.23 1.54 0.31
C ARG A 4 17.90 2.10 1.69
N ASP A 5 17.76 3.43 1.77
CA ASP A 5 17.49 4.10 3.02
C ASP A 5 16.02 3.93 3.40
N TYR A 6 15.76 3.05 4.36
CA TYR A 6 14.44 2.92 4.99
C TYR A 6 14.43 3.67 6.31
N ASN A 7 13.42 4.47 6.50
CA ASN A 7 13.14 5.16 7.75
C ASN A 7 11.90 4.57 8.39
N TYR A 8 11.99 4.21 9.67
CA TYR A 8 10.88 3.60 10.41
C TYR A 8 10.14 4.67 11.20
N ILE A 9 8.83 4.60 11.17
CA ILE A 9 7.95 5.49 11.93
C ILE A 9 7.48 4.71 13.15
N ASP A 10 7.79 5.21 14.35
CA ASP A 10 7.52 4.51 15.59
C ASP A 10 6.06 4.58 16.05
N ASP A 11 5.36 5.67 15.75
CA ASP A 11 3.97 5.84 16.17
C ASP A 11 3.01 5.16 15.18
N VAL A 12 2.75 3.88 15.43
CA VAL A 12 1.83 3.07 14.62
C VAL A 12 0.53 2.71 15.36
N GLU A 13 0.36 3.15 16.60
CA GLU A 13 -0.83 2.81 17.40
C GLU A 13 -2.13 3.33 16.77
N VAL A 14 -2.08 4.52 16.16
CA VAL A 14 -3.24 5.08 15.46
C VAL A 14 -3.66 4.21 14.26
N LEU A 15 -2.75 3.45 13.68
CA LEU A 15 -3.07 2.52 12.58
C LEU A 15 -3.85 1.30 13.08
N LYS A 16 -3.81 1.02 14.38
CA LYS A 16 -4.55 -0.08 15.01
C LYS A 16 -5.95 0.30 15.48
N ASP A 17 -6.35 1.53 15.30
CA ASP A 17 -7.68 1.98 15.75
C ASP A 17 -8.80 1.14 15.13
N ASN A 18 -9.69 0.66 15.99
CA ASN A 18 -10.82 -0.19 15.63
C ASN A 18 -10.45 -1.56 15.04
N ILE A 19 -9.19 -1.95 15.11
CA ILE A 19 -8.75 -3.28 14.73
C ILE A 19 -8.94 -4.22 15.91
N LEU A 20 -9.69 -5.32 15.68
CA LEU A 20 -10.02 -6.31 16.70
C LEU A 20 -8.98 -7.42 16.72
N ASP A 21 -7.72 -7.07 16.91
CA ASP A 21 -6.59 -7.99 17.02
C ASP A 21 -5.47 -7.33 17.82
N GLU A 22 -5.42 -7.61 19.10
CA GLU A 22 -4.45 -7.00 20.01
C GLU A 22 -3.01 -7.36 19.69
N ASP A 23 -2.79 -8.51 19.07
CA ASP A 23 -1.47 -9.04 18.75
C ASP A 23 -1.03 -8.78 17.32
N CYS A 24 -1.81 -8.03 16.56
CA CYS A 24 -1.41 -7.72 15.20
C CYS A 24 -0.11 -6.88 15.18
N LYS A 25 0.76 -7.22 14.27
CA LYS A 25 2.05 -6.54 14.11
C LYS A 25 1.94 -5.54 12.97
N ILE A 26 2.30 -4.30 13.23
CA ILE A 26 2.33 -3.24 12.20
C ILE A 26 3.68 -2.56 12.23
N ILE A 27 4.29 -2.44 11.06
CA ILE A 27 5.53 -1.69 10.86
C ILE A 27 5.27 -0.68 9.75
N TYR A 28 5.56 0.58 10.01
CA TYR A 28 5.49 1.63 9.02
C TYR A 28 6.90 2.08 8.66
N MET A 29 7.26 1.95 7.39
CA MET A 29 8.56 2.39 6.89
C MET A 29 8.37 3.29 5.68
N LYS A 30 9.30 4.22 5.49
CA LYS A 30 9.41 5.06 4.31
C LYS A 30 10.69 4.72 3.58
N GLN A 31 10.61 4.56 2.28
CA GLN A 31 11.77 4.42 1.42
C GLN A 31 11.97 5.71 0.63
N LYS A 32 13.15 6.30 0.71
CA LYS A 32 13.44 7.50 -0.07
C LYS A 32 13.66 7.11 -1.54
N ALA A 33 12.86 7.67 -2.42
CA ALA A 33 13.07 7.67 -3.85
C ALA A 33 13.82 8.97 -4.24
N GLU A 34 13.81 9.37 -5.51
CA GLU A 34 14.55 10.57 -5.95
C GLU A 34 14.13 11.83 -5.19
N ASP A 35 12.87 12.22 -5.35
CA ASP A 35 12.34 13.46 -4.76
C ASP A 35 11.12 13.23 -3.87
N TYR A 36 10.81 11.98 -3.53
CA TYR A 36 9.61 11.62 -2.78
C TYR A 36 9.87 10.38 -1.93
N PHE A 37 8.94 10.09 -1.03
CA PHE A 37 8.99 8.87 -0.22
C PHE A 37 7.94 7.88 -0.70
N ILE A 38 8.31 6.60 -0.68
CA ILE A 38 7.38 5.49 -0.82
C ILE A 38 6.99 5.07 0.60
N HIS A 39 5.70 5.06 0.90
CA HIS A 39 5.18 4.70 2.21
C HIS A 39 4.76 3.24 2.20
N ILE A 40 5.27 2.47 3.15
CA ILE A 40 5.03 1.03 3.20
C ILE A 40 4.58 0.66 4.60
N ILE A 41 3.37 0.14 4.71
CA ILE A 41 2.81 -0.36 5.95
C ILE A 41 2.79 -1.88 5.86
N CYS A 42 3.58 -2.54 6.70
CA CYS A 42 3.62 -4.00 6.79
C CYS A 42 2.75 -4.43 7.97
N CYS A 43 1.91 -5.43 7.75
CA CYS A 43 1.00 -5.92 8.77
C CYS A 43 0.95 -7.44 8.76
N GLN A 44 0.92 -8.03 9.94
CA GLN A 44 0.57 -9.43 10.13
C GLN A 44 -0.48 -9.55 11.21
N PHE A 45 -1.64 -10.13 10.87
CA PHE A 45 -2.67 -10.44 11.84
C PHE A 45 -2.39 -11.79 12.51
N THR A 46 -3.03 -12.03 13.66
CA THR A 46 -2.83 -13.24 14.43
C THR A 46 -3.12 -14.51 13.61
N ASP A 47 -4.17 -14.49 12.81
CA ASP A 47 -4.55 -15.59 11.94
C ASP A 47 -5.32 -15.08 10.71
N VAL A 48 -5.69 -16.00 9.81
CA VAL A 48 -6.42 -15.67 8.58
C VAL A 48 -7.80 -15.08 8.88
N GLU A 49 -8.48 -15.57 9.89
CA GLU A 49 -9.81 -15.04 10.26
C GLU A 49 -9.71 -13.60 10.74
N SER A 50 -8.69 -13.25 11.48
CA SER A 50 -8.41 -11.88 11.89
C SER A 50 -8.10 -10.99 10.68
N LEU A 51 -7.30 -11.48 9.74
CA LEU A 51 -7.05 -10.78 8.49
C LEU A 51 -8.36 -10.47 7.76
N LYS A 52 -9.22 -11.47 7.58
CA LYS A 52 -10.51 -11.31 6.89
C LYS A 52 -11.38 -10.25 7.58
N MET A 53 -11.37 -10.24 8.89
CA MET A 53 -12.19 -9.33 9.70
C MET A 53 -11.66 -7.89 9.68
N ASN A 54 -10.35 -7.69 9.63
CA ASN A 54 -9.73 -6.41 9.98
C ASN A 54 -8.99 -5.71 8.84
N TRP A 55 -8.77 -6.36 7.70
CA TRP A 55 -7.93 -5.76 6.66
C TRP A 55 -8.49 -4.44 6.10
N LYS A 56 -9.80 -4.35 5.94
CA LYS A 56 -10.46 -3.12 5.44
C LYS A 56 -10.30 -1.97 6.44
N GLU A 57 -10.37 -2.27 7.73
CA GLU A 57 -10.16 -1.26 8.76
C GLU A 57 -8.75 -0.70 8.72
N LEU A 58 -7.75 -1.57 8.52
CA LEU A 58 -6.37 -1.10 8.36
C LEU A 58 -6.23 -0.21 7.13
N VAL A 59 -6.83 -0.59 6.01
CA VAL A 59 -6.83 0.23 4.78
C VAL A 59 -7.42 1.61 5.06
N ASN A 60 -8.54 1.68 5.78
CA ASN A 60 -9.16 2.94 6.17
C ASN A 60 -8.25 3.78 7.06
N ASN A 61 -7.63 3.15 8.06
CA ASN A 61 -6.71 3.84 8.99
C ASN A 61 -5.51 4.41 8.24
N VAL A 62 -4.93 3.66 7.32
CA VAL A 62 -3.81 4.13 6.49
C VAL A 62 -4.25 5.32 5.62
N SER A 63 -5.45 5.26 5.05
CA SER A 63 -5.99 6.37 4.29
C SER A 63 -6.07 7.65 5.13
N GLU A 64 -6.64 7.56 6.33
CA GLU A 64 -6.87 8.71 7.20
C GLU A 64 -5.58 9.26 7.82
N VAL A 65 -4.69 8.39 8.27
CA VAL A 65 -3.53 8.76 9.07
C VAL A 65 -2.31 9.07 8.19
N VAL A 66 -2.17 8.37 7.07
CA VAL A 66 -1.01 8.50 6.19
C VAL A 66 -1.37 9.27 4.93
N GLN A 67 -2.23 8.70 4.09
CA GLN A 67 -2.43 9.21 2.73
C GLN A 67 -3.05 10.61 2.68
N LYS A 68 -4.06 10.88 3.48
CA LYS A 68 -4.72 12.20 3.49
C LYS A 68 -3.85 13.32 4.04
N ARG A 69 -2.77 12.99 4.73
CA ARG A 69 -1.82 13.97 5.26
C ARG A 69 -0.70 14.30 4.30
N LEU A 70 -0.62 13.59 3.19
CA LEU A 70 0.40 13.82 2.15
C LEU A 70 -0.05 14.96 1.25
N ASN A 71 0.90 15.84 0.93
CA ASN A 71 0.65 16.99 0.05
C ASN A 71 1.20 16.77 -1.36
N ASP A 72 2.09 15.78 -1.50
CA ASP A 72 2.75 15.46 -2.76
C ASP A 72 1.96 14.34 -3.45
N LEU A 73 1.47 14.60 -4.66
CA LEU A 73 0.67 13.65 -5.43
C LEU A 73 1.43 12.37 -5.73
N ILE A 74 2.75 12.46 -5.98
CA ILE A 74 3.57 11.28 -6.22
C ILE A 74 3.60 10.40 -4.97
N GLU A 75 3.71 10.99 -3.78
CA GLU A 75 3.67 10.24 -2.53
C GLU A 75 2.30 9.61 -2.27
N ILE A 76 1.24 10.34 -2.55
CA ILE A 76 -0.14 9.81 -2.41
C ILE A 76 -0.32 8.53 -3.23
N TYR A 77 0.30 8.47 -4.42
CA TYR A 77 0.27 7.30 -5.29
C TYR A 77 1.18 6.17 -4.82
N ASN A 78 2.09 6.43 -3.91
CA ASN A 78 3.10 5.48 -3.46
C ASN A 78 2.90 5.11 -1.98
N VAL A 79 1.68 4.74 -1.63
CA VAL A 79 1.32 4.17 -0.34
C VAL A 79 0.95 2.70 -0.55
N TYR A 80 1.70 1.81 0.09
CA TYR A 80 1.55 0.36 -0.02
C TYR A 80 1.21 -0.23 1.33
N ILE A 81 0.29 -1.18 1.35
CA ILE A 81 0.06 -2.03 2.52
C ILE A 81 0.45 -3.44 2.13
N VAL A 82 1.39 -4.02 2.85
CA VAL A 82 1.86 -5.38 2.64
C VAL A 82 1.36 -6.24 3.79
N PHE A 83 0.43 -7.14 3.47
CA PHE A 83 -0.10 -8.10 4.44
C PHE A 83 0.73 -9.36 4.40
N PHE A 84 1.36 -9.70 5.51
CA PHE A 84 2.06 -10.97 5.70
C PHE A 84 1.08 -11.92 6.37
N GLN A 85 0.66 -12.96 5.66
CA GLN A 85 -0.29 -13.90 6.24
C GLN A 85 -0.06 -15.30 5.68
N PRO A 86 0.48 -16.25 6.49
CA PRO A 86 0.58 -17.64 6.08
C PRO A 86 -0.80 -18.25 5.85
N GLN A 87 -0.89 -19.21 4.93
CA GLN A 87 -2.08 -20.06 4.70
C GLN A 87 -3.35 -19.31 4.27
N VAL A 88 -3.23 -18.11 3.75
CA VAL A 88 -4.38 -17.37 3.23
C VAL A 88 -4.85 -17.94 1.90
N GLU A 89 -6.16 -18.03 1.70
CA GLU A 89 -6.77 -18.56 0.48
C GLU A 89 -6.66 -17.59 -0.69
N ASP A 90 -6.65 -18.14 -1.91
CA ASP A 90 -6.55 -17.35 -3.15
C ASP A 90 -7.65 -16.31 -3.26
N SER A 91 -8.88 -16.65 -2.89
CA SER A 91 -10.01 -15.73 -2.96
C SER A 91 -9.83 -14.51 -2.05
N VAL A 92 -9.25 -14.70 -0.88
CA VAL A 92 -8.97 -13.62 0.06
C VAL A 92 -7.86 -12.72 -0.48
N VAL A 93 -6.78 -13.32 -0.99
CA VAL A 93 -5.67 -12.59 -1.62
C VAL A 93 -6.21 -11.73 -2.77
N TYR A 94 -7.01 -12.33 -3.63
CA TYR A 94 -7.61 -11.62 -4.77
C TYR A 94 -8.47 -10.43 -4.31
N ASN A 95 -9.34 -10.63 -3.33
CA ASN A 95 -10.21 -9.58 -2.83
C ASN A 95 -9.43 -8.40 -2.26
N ILE A 96 -8.33 -8.67 -1.57
CA ILE A 96 -7.48 -7.63 -0.99
C ILE A 96 -6.71 -6.91 -2.09
N GLU A 97 -6.02 -7.66 -2.95
CA GLU A 97 -5.13 -7.07 -3.96
C GLU A 97 -5.85 -6.31 -5.05
N GLN A 98 -7.08 -6.70 -5.39
CA GLN A 98 -7.87 -5.96 -6.37
C GLN A 98 -8.53 -4.69 -5.79
N ASN A 99 -8.58 -4.54 -4.48
CA ASN A 99 -9.18 -3.36 -3.86
C ASN A 99 -8.31 -2.12 -4.17
N LYS A 100 -8.90 -1.13 -4.82
CA LYS A 100 -8.19 0.07 -5.30
C LYS A 100 -8.33 1.27 -4.39
N TYR A 101 -9.06 1.13 -3.28
CA TYR A 101 -9.29 2.25 -2.38
C TYR A 101 -7.99 2.70 -1.72
N SER A 102 -7.61 3.94 -1.98
CA SER A 102 -6.54 4.65 -1.29
C SER A 102 -5.13 4.10 -1.58
N SER A 103 -4.76 2.98 -1.00
CA SER A 103 -3.42 2.40 -1.08
C SER A 103 -3.37 1.19 -2.00
N ARG A 104 -2.16 0.81 -2.40
CA ARG A 104 -1.93 -0.47 -3.07
C ARG A 104 -1.76 -1.56 -2.02
N LYS A 105 -2.39 -2.71 -2.24
CA LYS A 105 -2.35 -3.85 -1.33
C LYS A 105 -1.59 -4.99 -1.96
N ILE A 106 -0.74 -5.60 -1.16
CA ILE A 106 0.05 -6.77 -1.52
C ILE A 106 -0.14 -7.79 -0.41
N VAL A 107 -0.38 -9.05 -0.77
CA VAL A 107 -0.47 -10.14 0.20
C VAL A 107 0.69 -11.09 -0.03
N LEU A 108 1.49 -11.33 1.00
CA LEU A 108 2.59 -12.29 0.98
C LEU A 108 2.24 -13.43 1.93
N ARG A 109 2.23 -14.68 1.41
CA ARG A 109 1.85 -15.88 2.17
C ARG A 109 3.01 -16.42 2.98
N LYS A 110 3.51 -15.60 3.87
CA LYS A 110 4.61 -15.93 4.78
C LYS A 110 4.49 -15.08 6.02
N GLU A 111 5.21 -15.45 7.06
CA GLU A 111 5.30 -14.64 8.25
C GLU A 111 6.17 -13.41 8.00
N MET A 112 5.83 -12.32 8.66
CA MET A 112 6.65 -11.11 8.64
C MET A 112 7.93 -11.37 9.42
N PRO A 113 9.12 -11.16 8.81
CA PRO A 113 10.37 -11.36 9.53
C PRO A 113 10.53 -10.39 10.70
N ASP A 114 11.09 -10.86 11.81
CA ASP A 114 11.48 -10.00 12.92
C ASP A 114 12.73 -9.18 12.60
N ASP A 115 13.61 -9.73 11.75
CA ASP A 115 14.82 -9.07 11.31
C ASP A 115 14.49 -7.99 10.26
N LYS A 116 14.84 -6.74 10.56
CA LYS A 116 14.58 -5.59 9.68
C LYS A 116 15.29 -5.73 8.33
N THR A 117 16.50 -6.28 8.31
CA THR A 117 17.24 -6.48 7.06
C THR A 117 16.50 -7.45 6.13
N LYS A 118 15.98 -8.55 6.67
CA LYS A 118 15.19 -9.50 5.90
C LYS A 118 13.89 -8.89 5.41
N LEU A 119 13.22 -8.12 6.26
CA LEU A 119 11.99 -7.42 5.89
C LEU A 119 12.25 -6.45 4.73
N GLU A 120 13.30 -5.65 4.82
CA GLU A 120 13.68 -4.70 3.78
C GLU A 120 14.02 -5.41 2.45
N GLN A 121 14.69 -6.54 2.51
CA GLN A 121 15.00 -7.35 1.33
C GLN A 121 13.72 -7.85 0.64
N ILE A 122 12.78 -8.37 1.41
CA ILE A 122 11.49 -8.86 0.89
C ILE A 122 10.71 -7.71 0.24
N ILE A 123 10.61 -6.58 0.93
CA ILE A 123 9.88 -5.40 0.44
C ILE A 123 10.55 -4.86 -0.83
N SER A 124 11.87 -4.71 -0.83
CA SER A 124 12.61 -4.21 -1.99
C SER A 124 12.44 -5.10 -3.21
N SER A 125 12.53 -6.42 -3.01
CA SER A 125 12.33 -7.39 -4.07
C SER A 125 10.91 -7.32 -4.65
N LYS A 126 9.90 -7.24 -3.77
CA LYS A 126 8.50 -7.20 -4.21
C LYS A 126 8.17 -5.90 -4.95
N LEU A 127 8.66 -4.77 -4.47
CA LEU A 127 8.46 -3.49 -5.16
C LEU A 127 9.17 -3.46 -6.52
N PHE A 128 10.35 -4.07 -6.61
CA PHE A 128 11.06 -4.21 -7.88
C PHE A 128 10.28 -5.07 -8.88
N ASP A 129 9.74 -6.20 -8.44
CA ASP A 129 8.91 -7.09 -9.27
C ASP A 129 7.67 -6.35 -9.79
N LEU A 130 7.01 -5.59 -8.94
CA LEU A 130 5.86 -4.77 -9.34
C LEU A 130 6.23 -3.71 -10.37
N LYS A 131 7.40 -3.12 -10.27
CA LYS A 131 7.88 -2.15 -11.23
C LYS A 131 8.11 -2.81 -12.60
N ILE A 132 8.67 -4.00 -12.64
CA ILE A 132 8.87 -4.77 -13.87
C ILE A 132 7.53 -5.17 -14.48
N GLU A 133 6.58 -5.63 -13.67
CA GLU A 133 5.23 -5.98 -14.14
C GLU A 133 4.55 -4.77 -14.76
N LYS A 134 4.69 -3.59 -14.18
CA LYS A 134 4.21 -2.34 -14.74
C LYS A 134 4.85 -2.05 -16.09
N GLU A 135 6.16 -2.17 -16.19
CA GLU A 135 6.90 -1.92 -17.44
C GLU A 135 6.48 -2.91 -18.54
N ASN A 136 6.22 -4.16 -18.18
CA ASN A 136 5.80 -5.18 -19.13
C ASN A 136 4.32 -5.10 -19.51
N SER A 137 3.46 -4.61 -18.63
CA SER A 137 2.04 -4.40 -18.91
C SER A 137 1.74 -3.07 -19.57
N GLU A 138 2.75 -2.24 -19.75
CA GLU A 138 2.67 -0.89 -20.30
C GLU A 138 2.13 -0.81 -21.73
N GLN A 139 2.02 -1.93 -22.39
CA GLN A 139 1.45 -1.92 -23.74
C GLN A 139 -0.07 -1.73 -23.75
N CYS A 140 -0.76 -1.79 -22.62
CA CYS A 140 -2.22 -1.79 -22.63
C CYS A 140 -2.93 -0.68 -21.86
N CYS A 141 -2.48 -0.25 -20.68
CA CYS A 141 -3.24 0.70 -19.86
C CYS A 141 -2.40 1.66 -19.05
N PHE A 142 -1.11 1.43 -18.98
CA PHE A 142 -0.22 2.18 -18.09
C PHE A 142 0.52 3.32 -18.77
N THR A 143 0.59 3.35 -20.09
CA THR A 143 1.15 4.48 -20.82
C THR A 143 0.42 5.76 -20.43
N ASP A 144 -0.90 5.70 -20.30
CA ASP A 144 -1.69 6.85 -19.91
C ASP A 144 -1.43 7.25 -18.45
N SER A 145 -1.19 6.27 -17.55
CA SER A 145 -0.91 6.55 -16.14
C SER A 145 0.52 7.04 -15.91
N MET A 146 1.49 6.55 -16.68
CA MET A 146 2.87 7.00 -16.59
C MET A 146 3.06 8.36 -17.25
N ASP A 147 2.44 8.61 -18.41
CA ASP A 147 2.36 9.93 -19.00
C ASP A 147 1.63 10.89 -18.07
N PHE A 148 0.65 10.40 -17.34
CA PHE A 148 -0.07 11.11 -16.31
C PHE A 148 0.83 11.49 -15.13
N ILE A 149 1.69 10.56 -14.67
CA ILE A 149 2.66 10.81 -13.60
C ILE A 149 3.79 11.73 -14.07
N THR A 150 4.25 11.61 -15.31
CA THR A 150 5.31 12.46 -15.87
C THR A 150 4.83 13.86 -16.26
N SER A 151 3.53 14.06 -16.43
CA SER A 151 2.93 15.35 -16.77
C SER A 151 2.38 16.12 -15.56
N PHE A 152 2.95 15.91 -14.38
CA PHE A 152 2.52 16.53 -13.12
C PHE A 152 2.60 18.06 -13.08
N ASN A 153 3.12 18.68 -14.10
CA ASN A 153 3.14 20.14 -14.21
C ASN A 153 1.89 20.71 -14.91
N ASP A 154 0.94 19.85 -15.27
CA ASP A 154 -0.31 20.25 -15.91
C ASP A 154 -1.46 20.22 -14.89
N GLU A 155 -2.17 21.35 -14.74
CA GLU A 155 -3.31 21.47 -13.83
C GLU A 155 -4.40 20.43 -14.09
N ASN A 156 -4.55 19.97 -15.35
CA ASN A 156 -5.52 18.94 -15.71
C ASN A 156 -5.19 17.58 -15.10
N CYS A 157 -3.90 17.27 -14.91
CA CYS A 157 -3.47 16.00 -14.33
C CYS A 157 -3.78 15.93 -12.83
N GLU A 158 -3.66 17.04 -12.12
CA GLU A 158 -4.04 17.11 -10.71
C GLU A 158 -5.53 16.81 -10.51
N LYS A 159 -6.39 17.39 -11.35
CA LYS A 159 -7.83 17.17 -11.30
C LYS A 159 -8.21 15.73 -11.63
N GLU A 160 -7.55 15.13 -12.62
CA GLU A 160 -7.80 13.73 -12.99
C GLU A 160 -7.37 12.77 -11.89
N LEU A 161 -6.26 13.06 -11.21
CA LEU A 161 -5.78 12.26 -10.09
C LEU A 161 -6.73 12.37 -8.89
N GLU A 162 -7.17 13.57 -8.54
CA GLU A 162 -8.17 13.78 -7.50
C GLU A 162 -9.46 13.00 -7.81
N LYS A 163 -9.90 13.05 -9.06
CA LYS A 163 -11.07 12.32 -9.51
C LYS A 163 -10.87 10.82 -9.38
N TYR A 164 -9.68 10.29 -9.71
CA TYR A 164 -9.36 8.89 -9.56
C TYR A 164 -9.42 8.46 -8.09
N ILE A 165 -8.86 9.26 -7.20
CA ILE A 165 -8.89 9.01 -5.76
C ILE A 165 -10.34 9.02 -5.25
N GLU A 166 -11.16 9.99 -5.68
CA GLU A 166 -12.57 10.06 -5.32
C GLU A 166 -13.37 8.86 -5.82
N GLU A 167 -13.11 8.41 -7.05
CA GLU A 167 -13.76 7.23 -7.61
C GLU A 167 -13.40 5.97 -6.83
N CYS A 168 -12.14 5.82 -6.43
CA CYS A 168 -11.72 4.71 -5.59
C CYS A 168 -12.39 4.75 -4.21
N ALA A 169 -12.52 5.93 -3.62
CA ALA A 169 -13.22 6.12 -2.35
C ALA A 169 -14.71 5.78 -2.47
N TRP A 170 -15.34 6.18 -3.57
CA TRP A 170 -16.75 5.90 -3.84
C TRP A 170 -17.01 4.40 -4.01
N GLU A 171 -16.17 3.71 -4.77
CA GLU A 171 -16.27 2.25 -4.94
C GLU A 171 -16.15 1.53 -3.59
N ALA A 172 -15.22 1.94 -2.75
CA ALA A 172 -15.04 1.36 -1.43
C ALA A 172 -16.26 1.58 -0.52
N MET A 173 -16.90 2.74 -0.60
CA MET A 173 -18.13 3.03 0.14
C MET A 173 -19.30 2.15 -0.33
N ASN A 174 -19.38 1.87 -1.62
CA ASN A 174 -20.44 1.02 -2.17
C ASN A 174 -20.23 -0.46 -1.86
N GLU A 175 -19.00 -0.92 -1.74
CA GLU A 175 -18.69 -2.29 -1.32
C GLU A 175 -19.06 -2.56 0.15
N LYS A 176 -19.17 -1.53 0.98
CA LYS A 176 -19.58 -1.66 2.39
C LYS A 176 -21.09 -1.81 2.58
N ASN A 177 -21.85 -1.57 1.56
CA ASN A 177 -23.31 -1.74 1.56
C ASN A 177 -23.67 -3.05 0.84
#